data_9c88af203dc1faf003735bcbc8a43227
#
_entry.id   9c88af203dc1faf003735bcbc8a43227
#
_cell.length_a   1.000
_cell.length_b   1.000
_cell.length_c   1.000
_cell.angle_alpha   90.00
_cell.angle_beta   90.00
_cell.angle_gamma   90.00
#
_symmetry.space_group_name_H-M   'P 1'
#
loop_
_entity.id
_entity.type
_entity.pdbx_description
1 polymer ?
#
loop_
_entity_poly.entity_id
_entity_poly.type
_entity_poly.pdbx_seq_one_letter_code
_entity_poly.pdbx_strand_id
1 'polypeptide(L)'
;VGHRITGDRRIQARGIGWEFVHVAVDDASRLAYVEVLPDEGGVTATQFLWRARAWFRRHGIRVRRVLTDNGSGYVSDRFARLCRSAGVRHLRTRPYTPRTNGKAERFIQTLLREWAYRRAYPNSRHRTEALPAWLHYYNWARGHGALHGRPPITCLVAPNNLVAVQS
;
A
#
# COMPACT_ATOMS: atom_id res chain seq x y z
N VAL A 1 -13.18 7.15 12.56
CA VAL A 1 -13.31 6.47 11.26
C VAL A 1 -14.72 5.90 11.06
N GLY A 2 -15.47 5.57 12.14
CA GLY A 2 -16.79 4.93 12.05
C GLY A 2 -17.76 5.59 11.06
N HIS A 3 -18.03 6.88 11.21
CA HIS A 3 -18.96 7.62 10.33
C HIS A 3 -18.49 7.75 8.87
N ARG A 4 -17.19 7.70 8.60
CA ARG A 4 -16.66 7.71 7.21
C ARG A 4 -16.86 6.37 6.51
N ILE A 5 -16.98 5.28 7.26
CA ILE A 5 -17.23 3.95 6.72
C ILE A 5 -18.73 3.77 6.47
N THR A 6 -19.55 4.10 7.48
CA THR A 6 -21.00 3.85 7.47
C THR A 6 -21.80 4.96 6.79
N GLY A 7 -21.22 6.15 6.63
CA GLY A 7 -21.93 7.33 6.16
C GLY A 7 -22.85 7.98 7.23
N ASP A 8 -23.01 7.35 8.40
CA ASP A 8 -23.87 7.86 9.48
C ASP A 8 -23.03 8.39 10.64
N ARG A 9 -23.17 9.69 10.95
CA ARG A 9 -22.47 10.37 12.06
C ARG A 9 -22.96 9.94 13.44
N ARG A 10 -24.14 9.31 13.53
CA ARG A 10 -24.73 8.82 14.79
C ARG A 10 -24.08 7.52 15.27
N ILE A 11 -23.43 6.78 14.38
CA ILE A 11 -22.73 5.55 14.72
C ILE A 11 -21.39 5.88 15.37
N GLN A 12 -21.42 6.06 16.68
CA GLN A 12 -20.24 6.11 17.53
C GLN A 12 -20.01 4.72 18.14
N ALA A 13 -19.29 3.86 17.45
CA ALA A 13 -18.97 2.56 17.99
C ALA A 13 -17.78 2.69 18.96
N ARG A 14 -18.04 2.51 20.25
CA ARG A 14 -16.98 2.33 21.26
C ARG A 14 -16.19 1.07 20.91
N GLY A 15 -14.86 1.16 20.89
CA GLY A 15 -13.95 0.03 20.68
C GLY A 15 -13.66 -0.34 19.22
N ILE A 16 -14.18 0.38 18.24
CA ILE A 16 -13.69 0.26 16.87
C ILE A 16 -12.42 1.11 16.76
N GLY A 17 -11.27 0.44 16.79
CA GLY A 17 -9.97 1.03 16.62
C GLY A 17 -9.75 1.57 15.20
N TRP A 18 -8.63 2.24 15.02
CA TRP A 18 -8.14 2.63 13.71
C TRP A 18 -7.70 1.38 12.95
N GLU A 19 -8.04 1.29 11.68
CA GLU A 19 -7.48 0.30 10.77
C GLU A 19 -6.43 0.99 9.91
N PHE A 20 -5.29 0.35 9.78
CA PHE A 20 -4.16 0.86 9.03
C PHE A 20 -4.08 0.16 7.68
N VAL A 21 -4.04 0.95 6.62
CA VAL A 21 -3.92 0.41 5.26
C VAL A 21 -2.48 0.49 4.84
N HIS A 22 -1.81 -0.65 4.82
CA HIS A 22 -0.43 -0.75 4.33
C HIS A 22 -0.43 -0.95 2.81
N VAL A 23 0.38 -0.17 2.12
CA VAL A 23 0.48 -0.20 0.67
C VAL A 23 1.92 -0.40 0.21
N ALA A 24 2.10 -1.15 -0.88
CA ALA A 24 3.36 -1.28 -1.58
C ALA A 24 3.09 -1.12 -3.08
N VAL A 25 3.79 -0.20 -3.73
CA VAL A 25 3.59 0.12 -5.14
C VAL A 25 4.91 0.00 -5.88
N ASP A 26 4.92 -0.77 -6.96
CA ASP A 26 6.08 -0.83 -7.85
C ASP A 26 6.24 0.47 -8.64
N ASP A 27 7.44 1.03 -8.59
CA ASP A 27 7.73 2.35 -9.15
C ASP A 27 7.59 2.41 -10.68
N ALA A 28 7.86 1.35 -11.41
CA ALA A 28 7.74 1.33 -12.87
C ALA A 28 6.33 0.99 -13.33
N SER A 29 5.83 -0.17 -12.94
CA SER A 29 4.55 -0.70 -13.42
C SER A 29 3.34 -0.08 -12.74
N ARG A 30 3.50 0.53 -11.56
CA ARG A 30 2.40 0.95 -10.66
C ARG A 30 1.61 -0.22 -10.07
N LEU A 31 2.06 -1.45 -10.28
CA LEU A 31 1.45 -2.62 -9.67
C LEU A 31 1.45 -2.44 -8.14
N ALA A 32 0.33 -2.71 -7.51
CA ALA A 32 0.14 -2.42 -6.10
C ALA A 32 -0.28 -3.67 -5.30
N TYR A 33 0.24 -3.76 -4.08
CA TYR A 33 -0.15 -4.72 -3.06
C TYR A 33 -0.62 -3.98 -1.82
N VAL A 34 -1.74 -4.40 -1.23
CA VAL A 34 -2.39 -3.70 -0.12
C VAL A 34 -2.91 -4.69 0.91
N GLU A 35 -2.76 -4.34 2.18
CA GLU A 35 -3.38 -5.04 3.31
C GLU A 35 -3.99 -4.04 4.29
N VAL A 36 -5.10 -4.42 4.93
CA VAL A 36 -5.63 -3.73 6.11
C VAL A 36 -5.12 -4.46 7.34
N LEU A 37 -4.37 -3.77 8.19
CA LEU A 37 -3.69 -4.35 9.34
C LEU A 37 -4.05 -3.60 10.63
N PRO A 38 -3.86 -4.20 11.80
CA PRO A 38 -4.32 -3.62 13.07
C PRO A 38 -3.51 -2.41 13.53
N ASP A 39 -2.25 -2.30 13.11
CA ASP A 39 -1.34 -1.24 13.53
C ASP A 39 -0.28 -0.93 12.45
N GLU A 40 0.51 0.11 12.68
CA GLU A 40 1.65 0.52 11.85
C GLU A 40 3.01 0.26 12.52
N GLY A 41 3.04 -0.61 13.51
CA GLY A 41 4.23 -0.93 14.27
C GLY A 41 5.31 -1.68 13.48
N GLY A 42 6.52 -1.73 14.03
CA GLY A 42 7.67 -2.36 13.35
C GLY A 42 7.50 -3.85 13.05
N VAL A 43 6.74 -4.59 13.87
CA VAL A 43 6.43 -6.00 13.61
C VAL A 43 5.51 -6.12 12.40
N THR A 44 4.42 -5.38 12.43
CA THR A 44 3.39 -5.36 11.37
C THR A 44 3.98 -4.90 10.04
N ALA A 45 4.72 -3.81 10.02
CA ALA A 45 5.41 -3.30 8.83
C ALA A 45 6.41 -4.32 8.25
N THR A 46 7.15 -5.04 9.13
CA THR A 46 8.10 -6.08 8.73
C THR A 46 7.39 -7.27 8.08
N GLN A 47 6.32 -7.75 8.68
CA GLN A 47 5.52 -8.85 8.14
C GLN A 47 4.83 -8.48 6.83
N PHE A 48 4.32 -7.25 6.74
CA PHE A 48 3.75 -6.71 5.51
C PHE A 48 4.78 -6.71 4.37
N LEU A 49 5.98 -6.16 4.60
CA LEU A 49 7.03 -6.14 3.57
C LEU A 49 7.41 -7.55 3.12
N TRP A 50 7.49 -8.50 4.05
CA TRP A 50 7.79 -9.90 3.72
C TRP A 50 6.74 -10.50 2.78
N ARG A 51 5.44 -10.33 3.07
CA ARG A 51 4.34 -10.80 2.21
C ARG A 51 4.29 -10.05 0.88
N ALA A 52 4.45 -8.73 0.89
CA ALA A 52 4.50 -7.91 -0.31
C ALA A 52 5.61 -8.37 -1.27
N ARG A 53 6.82 -8.65 -0.75
CA ARG A 53 7.94 -9.18 -1.55
C ARG A 53 7.61 -10.53 -2.19
N ALA A 54 6.99 -11.43 -1.43
CA ALA A 54 6.57 -12.73 -1.95
C ALA A 54 5.52 -12.56 -3.07
N TRP A 55 4.59 -11.65 -2.88
CA TRP A 55 3.57 -11.33 -3.88
C TRP A 55 4.18 -10.72 -5.15
N PHE A 56 5.04 -9.70 -5.04
CA PHE A 56 5.73 -9.11 -6.18
C PHE A 56 6.58 -10.14 -6.96
N ARG A 57 7.26 -11.04 -6.24
CA ARG A 57 8.04 -12.11 -6.87
C ARG A 57 7.19 -13.03 -7.73
N ARG A 58 5.96 -13.37 -7.31
CA ARG A 58 5.01 -14.16 -8.10
C ARG A 58 4.60 -13.47 -9.41
N HIS A 59 4.72 -12.14 -9.46
CA HIS A 59 4.46 -11.32 -10.64
C HIS A 59 5.75 -10.94 -11.40
N GLY A 60 6.86 -11.65 -11.17
CA GLY A 60 8.13 -11.40 -11.87
C GLY A 60 8.93 -10.20 -11.36
N ILE A 61 8.48 -9.51 -10.32
CA ILE A 61 9.17 -8.32 -9.77
C ILE A 61 10.08 -8.74 -8.63
N ARG A 62 11.40 -8.54 -8.79
CA ARG A 62 12.37 -8.69 -7.71
C ARG A 62 12.57 -7.36 -6.99
N VAL A 63 12.06 -7.26 -5.77
CA VAL A 63 12.24 -6.07 -4.92
C VAL A 63 13.70 -5.96 -4.50
N ARG A 64 14.44 -5.00 -5.03
CA ARG A 64 15.83 -4.68 -4.68
C ARG A 64 15.96 -3.45 -3.79
N ARG A 65 15.00 -2.54 -3.89
CA ARG A 65 14.96 -1.29 -3.12
C ARG A 65 13.56 -1.05 -2.60
N VAL A 66 13.46 -0.54 -1.40
CA VAL A 66 12.20 -0.13 -0.78
C VAL A 66 12.35 1.31 -0.34
N LEU A 67 11.44 2.16 -0.77
CA LEU A 67 11.34 3.55 -0.33
C LEU A 67 10.17 3.66 0.64
N THR A 68 10.42 4.19 1.83
CA THR A 68 9.40 4.47 2.85
C THR A 68 9.46 5.94 3.28
N ASP A 69 8.42 6.40 3.93
CA ASP A 69 8.50 7.59 4.79
C ASP A 69 9.29 7.28 6.08
N ASN A 70 9.20 8.20 7.06
CA ASN A 70 9.86 8.07 8.35
C ASN A 70 8.90 7.57 9.45
N GLY A 71 7.81 6.87 9.10
CA GLY A 71 6.89 6.26 10.05
C GLY A 71 7.61 5.32 11.03
N SER A 72 7.12 5.25 12.26
CA SER A 72 7.78 4.51 13.37
C SER A 72 8.06 3.04 13.03
N GLY A 73 7.17 2.40 12.28
CA GLY A 73 7.34 1.02 11.84
C GLY A 73 8.55 0.82 10.94
N TYR A 74 8.81 1.77 10.04
CA TYR A 74 9.89 1.69 9.06
C TYR A 74 11.26 2.09 9.59
N VAL A 75 11.31 2.89 10.67
CA VAL A 75 12.58 3.23 11.32
C VAL A 75 13.03 2.18 12.34
N SER A 76 12.23 1.14 12.56
CA SER A 76 12.51 0.09 13.53
C SER A 76 13.70 -0.79 13.11
N ASP A 77 14.49 -1.24 14.09
CA ASP A 77 15.58 -2.18 13.86
C ASP A 77 15.13 -3.50 13.23
N ARG A 78 13.90 -3.92 13.55
CA ARG A 78 13.32 -5.14 12.98
C ARG A 78 13.13 -5.00 11.47
N PHE A 79 12.59 -3.87 11.00
CA PHE A 79 12.43 -3.59 9.58
C PHE A 79 13.80 -3.50 8.88
N ALA A 80 14.76 -2.83 9.49
CA ALA A 80 16.12 -2.72 8.97
C ALA A 80 16.80 -4.10 8.87
N ARG A 81 16.63 -4.98 9.88
CA ARG A 81 17.14 -6.37 9.82
C ARG A 81 16.53 -7.18 8.69
N LEU A 82 15.20 -7.09 8.49
CA LEU A 82 14.55 -7.75 7.36
C LEU A 82 15.13 -7.28 6.02
N CYS A 83 15.27 -5.97 5.83
CA CYS A 83 15.82 -5.43 4.60
C CYS A 83 17.24 -5.98 4.34
N ARG A 84 18.10 -5.99 5.34
CA ARG A 84 19.47 -6.52 5.22
C ARG A 84 19.49 -8.01 4.89
N SER A 85 18.76 -8.84 5.64
CA SER A 85 18.71 -10.30 5.43
C SER A 85 18.11 -10.67 4.08
N ALA A 86 17.24 -9.83 3.56
CA ALA A 86 16.58 -10.01 2.30
C ALA A 86 17.33 -9.43 1.09
N GLY A 87 18.50 -8.80 1.30
CA GLY A 87 19.26 -8.11 0.25
C GLY A 87 18.51 -6.93 -0.37
N VAL A 88 17.66 -6.26 0.43
CA VAL A 88 16.85 -5.12 0.00
C VAL A 88 17.47 -3.83 0.54
N ARG A 89 17.79 -2.89 -0.34
CA ARG A 89 18.25 -1.56 0.06
C ARG A 89 17.06 -0.74 0.55
N HIS A 90 17.04 -0.38 1.82
CA HIS A 90 16.04 0.51 2.39
C HIS A 90 16.44 1.97 2.17
N LEU A 91 15.55 2.75 1.58
CA LEU A 91 15.66 4.19 1.35
C LEU A 91 14.54 4.87 2.15
N ARG A 92 14.83 6.00 2.78
CA ARG A 92 13.82 6.81 3.46
C ARG A 92 13.69 8.17 2.77
N THR A 93 12.48 8.71 2.74
CA THR A 93 12.25 10.06 2.26
C THR A 93 12.99 11.05 3.15
N ARG A 94 13.57 12.09 2.54
CA ARG A 94 14.13 13.20 3.30
C ARG A 94 12.98 14.05 3.87
N PRO A 95 13.10 14.54 5.11
CA PRO A 95 12.17 15.53 5.63
C PRO A 95 12.00 16.68 4.63
N TYR A 96 10.79 17.18 4.50
CA TYR A 96 10.44 18.30 3.62
C TYR A 96 10.71 18.10 2.11
N THR A 97 10.83 16.86 1.64
CA THR A 97 11.02 16.55 0.21
C THR A 97 9.84 15.70 -0.32
N PRO A 98 8.64 16.29 -0.52
CA PRO A 98 7.42 15.53 -0.83
C PRO A 98 7.46 14.78 -2.18
N ARG A 99 8.35 15.18 -3.09
CA ARG A 99 8.44 14.57 -4.44
C ARG A 99 8.92 13.11 -4.46
N THR A 100 9.54 12.63 -3.39
CA THR A 100 10.17 11.30 -3.39
C THR A 100 9.20 10.14 -3.25
N ASN A 101 8.00 10.34 -2.66
CA ASN A 101 6.98 9.29 -2.47
C ASN A 101 5.66 9.54 -3.22
N GLY A 102 5.66 10.49 -4.15
CA GLY A 102 4.45 10.95 -4.85
C GLY A 102 3.65 9.87 -5.58
N LYS A 103 4.28 8.73 -5.92
CA LYS A 103 3.59 7.60 -6.55
C LYS A 103 2.74 6.81 -5.56
N ALA A 104 3.28 6.53 -4.37
CA ALA A 104 2.52 5.91 -3.29
C ALA A 104 1.40 6.84 -2.79
N GLU A 105 1.70 8.13 -2.61
CA GLU A 105 0.69 9.13 -2.25
C GLU A 105 -0.46 9.20 -3.26
N ARG A 106 -0.15 9.22 -4.57
CA ARG A 106 -1.15 9.17 -5.64
C ARG A 106 -1.97 7.89 -5.62
N PHE A 107 -1.33 6.77 -5.35
CA PHE A 107 -2.01 5.48 -5.17
C PHE A 107 -2.98 5.55 -4.00
N ILE A 108 -2.53 6.05 -2.83
CA ILE A 108 -3.37 6.18 -1.63
C ILE A 108 -4.57 7.09 -1.90
N GLN A 109 -4.40 8.24 -2.57
CA GLN A 109 -5.52 9.10 -2.95
C GLN A 109 -6.54 8.36 -3.82
N THR A 110 -6.06 7.55 -4.77
CA THR A 110 -6.92 6.72 -5.64
C THR A 110 -7.65 5.66 -4.83
N LEU A 111 -6.95 4.93 -3.96
CA LEU A 111 -7.49 3.92 -3.07
C LEU A 111 -8.57 4.49 -2.14
N LEU A 112 -8.32 5.65 -1.54
CA LEU A 112 -9.30 6.32 -0.68
C LEU A 112 -10.57 6.69 -1.44
N ARG A 113 -10.42 7.28 -2.63
CA ARG A 113 -11.53 7.74 -3.46
C ARG A 113 -12.33 6.59 -4.08
N GLU A 114 -11.64 5.56 -4.60
CA GLU A 114 -12.27 4.54 -5.43
C GLU A 114 -12.64 3.27 -4.65
N TRP A 115 -12.11 3.07 -3.44
CA TRP A 115 -12.44 1.95 -2.57
C TRP A 115 -12.91 2.42 -1.19
N ALA A 116 -12.06 3.05 -0.38
CA ALA A 116 -12.32 3.22 1.05
C ALA A 116 -13.55 4.12 1.35
N TYR A 117 -13.77 5.14 0.51
CA TYR A 117 -14.85 6.12 0.67
C TYR A 117 -15.74 6.26 -0.57
N ARG A 118 -15.66 5.32 -1.51
CA ARG A 118 -16.51 5.32 -2.72
C ARG A 118 -17.99 5.26 -2.38
N ARG A 119 -18.33 4.51 -1.34
CA ARG A 119 -19.70 4.31 -0.83
C ARG A 119 -19.67 4.09 0.67
N ALA A 120 -20.81 4.24 1.33
CA ALA A 120 -20.99 3.77 2.68
C ALA A 120 -20.96 2.23 2.73
N TYR A 121 -20.32 1.68 3.74
CA TYR A 121 -20.30 0.25 4.03
C TYR A 121 -21.02 -0.01 5.34
N PRO A 122 -21.71 -1.16 5.49
CA PRO A 122 -22.39 -1.50 6.75
C PRO A 122 -21.45 -1.47 7.96
N ASN A 123 -20.20 -1.89 7.76
CA ASN A 123 -19.13 -1.84 8.77
C ASN A 123 -17.75 -1.96 8.10
N SER A 124 -16.69 -1.90 8.90
CA SER A 124 -15.31 -2.00 8.46
C SER A 124 -14.99 -3.33 7.78
N ARG A 125 -15.54 -4.44 8.27
CA ARG A 125 -15.33 -5.77 7.68
C ARG A 125 -15.79 -5.82 6.23
N HIS A 126 -17.00 -5.35 5.92
CA HIS A 126 -17.49 -5.31 4.52
C HIS A 126 -16.62 -4.45 3.61
N ARG A 127 -16.06 -3.35 4.14
CA ARG A 127 -15.10 -2.53 3.39
C ARG A 127 -13.84 -3.32 3.09
N THR A 128 -13.27 -4.00 4.09
CA THR A 128 -12.05 -4.81 3.93
C THR A 128 -12.28 -5.97 2.97
N GLU A 129 -13.43 -6.63 3.04
CA GLU A 129 -13.82 -7.71 2.12
C GLU A 129 -13.94 -7.24 0.65
N ALA A 130 -14.25 -5.96 0.42
CA ALA A 130 -14.30 -5.37 -0.92
C ALA A 130 -12.91 -5.02 -1.50
N LEU A 131 -11.86 -4.96 -0.68
CA LEU A 131 -10.52 -4.56 -1.11
C LEU A 131 -9.92 -5.48 -2.17
N PRO A 132 -9.96 -6.82 -2.08
CA PRO A 132 -9.36 -7.70 -3.08
C PRO A 132 -9.93 -7.48 -4.48
N ALA A 133 -11.25 -7.33 -4.60
CA ALA A 133 -11.90 -7.10 -5.90
C ALA A 133 -11.49 -5.76 -6.50
N TRP A 134 -11.45 -4.69 -5.68
CA TRP A 134 -10.99 -3.39 -6.14
C TRP A 134 -9.51 -3.41 -6.52
N LEU A 135 -8.64 -4.06 -5.73
CA LEU A 135 -7.22 -4.15 -6.02
C LEU A 135 -6.94 -4.96 -7.29
N HIS A 136 -7.72 -6.02 -7.52
CA HIS A 136 -7.69 -6.74 -8.79
C HIS A 136 -8.04 -5.81 -9.95
N TYR A 137 -9.17 -5.09 -9.89
CA TYR A 137 -9.53 -4.10 -10.90
C TYR A 137 -8.42 -3.06 -11.11
N TYR A 138 -7.85 -2.50 -10.03
CA TYR A 138 -6.74 -1.52 -10.11
C TYR A 138 -5.55 -2.07 -10.89
N ASN A 139 -5.12 -3.28 -10.59
CA ASN A 139 -3.91 -3.87 -11.14
C ASN A 139 -4.10 -4.42 -12.57
N TRP A 140 -5.28 -4.97 -12.91
CA TRP A 140 -5.50 -5.73 -14.15
C TRP A 140 -6.41 -5.06 -15.17
N ALA A 141 -7.25 -4.13 -14.77
CA ALA A 141 -8.24 -3.53 -15.66
C ALA A 141 -8.24 -2.01 -15.72
N ARG A 142 -7.86 -1.34 -14.62
CA ARG A 142 -7.89 0.12 -14.54
C ARG A 142 -6.80 0.74 -15.39
N GLY A 143 -7.20 1.59 -16.35
CA GLY A 143 -6.28 2.39 -17.14
C GLY A 143 -5.61 3.50 -16.30
N HIS A 144 -4.31 3.70 -16.51
CA HIS A 144 -3.50 4.72 -15.83
C HIS A 144 -2.93 5.73 -16.83
N GLY A 145 -3.15 7.02 -16.62
CA GLY A 145 -2.63 8.06 -17.52
C GLY A 145 -1.10 8.00 -17.68
N ALA A 146 -0.37 7.78 -16.57
CA ALA A 146 1.09 7.61 -16.59
C ALA A 146 1.58 6.32 -17.32
N LEU A 147 0.68 5.42 -17.67
CA LEU A 147 0.94 4.19 -18.40
C LEU A 147 0.24 4.17 -19.76
N HIS A 148 -0.02 5.35 -20.33
CA HIS A 148 -0.71 5.51 -21.62
C HIS A 148 -2.07 4.81 -21.67
N GLY A 149 -2.84 4.90 -20.58
CA GLY A 149 -4.16 4.27 -20.46
C GLY A 149 -4.14 2.77 -20.17
N ARG A 150 -2.98 2.15 -20.04
CA ARG A 150 -2.86 0.70 -19.80
C ARG A 150 -2.94 0.34 -18.31
N PRO A 151 -3.40 -0.86 -17.96
CA PRO A 151 -3.34 -1.37 -16.58
C PRO A 151 -1.91 -1.66 -16.12
N PRO A 152 -1.62 -1.57 -14.81
CA PRO A 152 -0.31 -1.85 -14.23
C PRO A 152 0.31 -3.17 -14.66
N ILE A 153 -0.47 -4.25 -14.71
CA ILE A 153 0.01 -5.60 -15.05
C ILE A 153 0.66 -5.67 -16.45
N THR A 154 0.19 -4.86 -17.38
CA THR A 154 0.73 -4.85 -18.77
C THR A 154 2.12 -4.23 -18.85
N CYS A 155 2.60 -3.59 -17.78
CA CYS A 155 3.88 -2.88 -17.75
C CYS A 155 5.00 -3.69 -17.07
N LEU A 156 4.82 -4.99 -16.83
CA LEU A 156 5.82 -5.84 -16.17
C LEU A 156 7.03 -6.22 -17.04
N VAL A 157 7.14 -5.67 -18.23
CA VAL A 157 8.18 -6.04 -19.23
C VAL A 157 9.58 -5.50 -18.89
N ALA A 158 9.70 -4.53 -17.98
CA ALA A 158 10.99 -3.97 -17.59
C ALA A 158 11.33 -4.28 -16.13
N PRO A 159 12.54 -4.78 -15.81
CA PRO A 159 12.93 -5.06 -14.43
C PRO A 159 13.09 -3.76 -13.65
N ASN A 160 12.06 -3.34 -12.95
CA ASN A 160 12.18 -2.31 -11.93
C ASN A 160 12.37 -2.95 -10.56
N ASN A 161 13.22 -2.33 -9.77
CA ASN A 161 13.70 -2.89 -8.51
C ASN A 161 13.33 -2.01 -7.30
N LEU A 162 12.55 -0.96 -7.53
CA LEU A 162 12.12 -0.03 -6.49
C LEU A 162 10.64 -0.24 -6.17
N VAL A 163 10.35 -0.55 -4.93
CA VAL A 163 9.00 -0.59 -4.38
C VAL A 163 8.87 0.49 -3.30
N ALA A 164 7.88 1.36 -3.44
CA ALA A 164 7.50 2.31 -2.40
C ALA A 164 6.53 1.64 -1.43
N VAL A 165 6.80 1.77 -0.14
CA VAL A 165 5.98 1.20 0.94
C VAL A 165 5.54 2.31 1.88
N GLN A 166 4.26 2.31 2.25
CA GLN A 166 3.64 3.27 3.16
C GLN A 166 2.51 2.61 3.97
N SER A 167 2.23 3.14 5.13
CA SER A 167 1.15 2.74 6.05
C SER A 167 0.31 3.93 6.50
#